data_e679c1ea6e666c125c4c8c666e75c855
#
_entry.id   e679c1ea6e666c125c4c8c666e75c855
#
_cell.length_a   1.000
_cell.length_b   1.000
_cell.length_c   1.000
_cell.angle_alpha   90.00
_cell.angle_beta   90.00
_cell.angle_gamma   90.00
#
_symmetry.space_group_name_H-M   'P 1'
#
loop_
_entity.id
_entity.type
_entity.pdbx_description
1 polymer ?
#
loop_
_entity_poly.entity_id
_entity_poly.type
_entity_poly.pdbx_seq_one_letter_code
_entity_poly.pdbx_strand_id
1 'polypeptide(L)'
;VTSNMYLWVNGSFVGYTEDSKVAAEFDLTKYLKPGENLIAFQTFRWCDGTYSEDQDFWRLSGVARESYLYSRDKNVHVEDIRITPDLINNYQDGDAVVAMTVKGNPIIDFELLNAEGIRLVKSESNFNKRTHGNAHFVLRNVKKWTAETPYLYTLLARVYKEIPTKSKRPTKVSNLQM
;
A
#
# COMPACT_ATOMS: atom_id res chain seq x y z
N VAL A 1 14.83 1.35 5.55
CA VAL A 1 16.14 1.07 6.15
C VAL A 1 17.10 2.19 5.81
N THR A 2 18.12 2.42 6.65
CA THR A 2 19.29 3.27 6.41
C THR A 2 20.49 2.56 7.06
N SER A 3 21.58 2.31 6.41
CA SER A 3 21.99 2.57 5.02
C SER A 3 21.66 1.36 4.13
N ASN A 4 21.89 0.12 4.65
CA ASN A 4 21.62 -1.12 3.93
C ASN A 4 20.98 -2.18 4.83
N MET A 5 20.49 -3.24 4.21
CA MET A 5 19.94 -4.39 4.93
C MET A 5 20.12 -5.68 4.12
N TYR A 6 20.58 -6.70 4.82
CA TYR A 6 20.51 -8.10 4.38
C TYR A 6 19.36 -8.79 5.09
N LEU A 7 18.59 -9.60 4.36
CA LEU A 7 17.41 -10.29 4.89
C LEU A 7 17.55 -11.80 4.76
N TRP A 8 17.22 -12.52 5.83
CA TRP A 8 17.15 -13.99 5.88
C TRP A 8 15.80 -14.44 6.42
N VAL A 9 15.32 -15.56 5.91
CA VAL A 9 14.16 -16.27 6.46
C VAL A 9 14.54 -17.74 6.67
N ASN A 10 14.36 -18.23 7.89
CA ASN A 10 14.68 -19.61 8.27
C ASN A 10 16.12 -20.03 7.91
N GLY A 11 17.06 -19.08 8.03
CA GLY A 11 18.47 -19.29 7.68
C GLY A 11 18.81 -19.14 6.20
N SER A 12 17.84 -18.99 5.33
CA SER A 12 18.04 -18.79 3.89
C SER A 12 18.13 -17.30 3.55
N PHE A 13 19.13 -16.90 2.78
CA PHE A 13 19.26 -15.54 2.28
C PHE A 13 18.13 -15.21 1.30
N VAL A 14 17.47 -14.09 1.52
CA VAL A 14 16.34 -13.62 0.70
C VAL A 14 16.75 -12.51 -0.25
N GLY A 15 17.45 -11.50 0.26
CA GLY A 15 17.83 -10.36 -0.54
C GLY A 15 18.58 -9.27 0.24
N TYR A 16 18.99 -8.27 -0.51
CA TYR A 16 19.74 -7.10 -0.08
C TYR A 16 19.08 -5.83 -0.59
N THR A 17 19.20 -4.75 0.17
CA THR A 17 18.83 -3.39 -0.24
C THR A 17 19.76 -2.37 0.39
N GLU A 18 20.07 -1.29 -0.32
CA GLU A 18 20.85 -0.15 0.18
C GLU A 18 20.22 1.20 -0.16
N ASP A 19 18.99 1.20 -0.68
CA ASP A 19 18.21 2.41 -0.90
C ASP A 19 17.77 3.03 0.42
N SER A 20 18.49 4.05 0.88
CA SER A 20 18.18 4.71 2.14
C SER A 20 16.83 5.41 2.10
N LYS A 21 16.03 5.22 3.17
CA LYS A 21 14.73 5.88 3.41
C LYS A 21 13.60 5.49 2.45
N VAL A 22 13.86 4.69 1.44
CA VAL A 22 12.86 4.10 0.56
C VAL A 22 12.36 2.78 1.15
N ALA A 23 11.11 2.41 0.86
CA ALA A 23 10.56 1.13 1.27
C ALA A 23 11.19 -0.01 0.45
N ALA A 24 11.63 -1.07 1.13
CA ALA A 24 12.10 -2.30 0.51
C ALA A 24 11.05 -3.39 0.67
N GLU A 25 10.69 -4.09 -0.40
CA GLU A 25 9.69 -5.16 -0.42
C GLU A 25 10.34 -6.46 -0.91
N PHE A 26 10.10 -7.55 -0.20
CA PHE A 26 10.65 -8.87 -0.50
C PHE A 26 9.56 -9.93 -0.51
N ASP A 27 9.52 -10.75 -1.55
CA ASP A 27 8.65 -11.93 -1.60
C ASP A 27 9.25 -13.07 -0.77
N LEU A 28 8.61 -13.37 0.36
CA LEU A 28 9.02 -14.41 1.29
C LEU A 28 8.39 -15.78 1.01
N THR A 29 7.47 -15.88 0.06
CA THR A 29 6.59 -17.04 -0.13
C THR A 29 7.34 -18.38 -0.17
N LYS A 30 8.46 -18.46 -0.90
CA LYS A 30 9.23 -19.69 -1.05
C LYS A 30 10.09 -20.07 0.17
N TYR A 31 10.27 -19.17 1.11
CA TYR A 31 11.10 -19.37 2.30
C TYR A 31 10.29 -19.72 3.55
N LEU A 32 8.96 -19.52 3.49
CA LEU A 32 8.07 -19.77 4.61
C LEU A 32 7.69 -21.25 4.73
N LYS A 33 7.52 -21.70 5.96
CA LYS A 33 7.02 -23.02 6.34
C LYS A 33 5.77 -22.90 7.22
N PRO A 34 4.93 -23.95 7.31
CA PRO A 34 3.85 -23.96 8.30
C PRO A 34 4.39 -23.82 9.74
N GLY A 35 3.68 -23.04 10.57
CA GLY A 35 4.07 -22.78 11.95
C GLY A 35 5.04 -21.60 12.08
N GLU A 36 5.97 -21.70 13.02
CA GLU A 36 6.90 -20.62 13.34
C GLU A 36 7.95 -20.42 12.26
N ASN A 37 8.21 -19.18 11.92
CA ASN A 37 9.23 -18.75 10.96
C ASN A 37 10.12 -17.69 11.61
N LEU A 38 11.42 -17.85 11.45
CA LEU A 38 12.41 -16.88 11.91
C LEU A 38 12.76 -15.93 10.77
N ILE A 39 12.51 -14.64 10.96
CA ILE A 39 12.95 -13.58 10.06
C ILE A 39 14.08 -12.85 10.74
N ALA A 40 15.22 -12.76 10.08
CA ALA A 40 16.40 -12.05 10.57
C ALA A 40 16.89 -11.06 9.54
N PHE A 41 17.29 -9.89 9.99
CA PHE A 41 17.92 -8.89 9.14
C PHE A 41 19.15 -8.30 9.84
N GLN A 42 20.12 -7.93 9.02
CA GLN A 42 21.35 -7.28 9.44
C GLN A 42 21.50 -5.96 8.71
N THR A 43 21.75 -4.89 9.45
CA THR A 43 22.00 -3.57 8.90
C THR A 43 23.44 -3.15 9.20
N PHE A 44 24.06 -2.45 8.29
CA PHE A 44 25.35 -1.81 8.49
C PHE A 44 25.16 -0.29 8.40
N ARG A 45 25.92 0.43 9.20
CA ARG A 45 25.90 1.89 9.20
C ARG A 45 26.47 2.47 7.89
N TRP A 46 27.44 1.79 7.32
CA TRP A 46 28.18 2.24 6.16
C TRP A 46 28.08 1.22 5.01
N CYS A 47 27.86 1.71 3.82
CA CYS A 47 27.97 1.00 2.55
C CYS A 47 28.45 2.00 1.49
N ASP A 48 28.71 1.56 0.29
CA ASP A 48 29.10 2.43 -0.83
C ASP A 48 28.03 3.47 -1.14
N GLY A 49 26.75 3.11 -1.11
CA GLY A 49 25.63 4.03 -1.25
C GLY A 49 25.63 5.19 -0.24
N THR A 50 26.15 4.97 0.96
CA THR A 50 26.24 6.01 1.99
C THR A 50 27.04 7.22 1.53
N TYR A 51 28.12 7.02 0.78
CA TYR A 51 28.97 8.09 0.28
C TYR A 51 28.33 8.85 -0.88
N SER A 52 27.51 8.17 -1.68
CA SER A 52 26.74 8.80 -2.76
C SER A 52 25.52 9.59 -2.25
N GLU A 53 24.94 9.11 -1.14
CA GLU A 53 23.81 9.73 -0.45
C GLU A 53 24.25 10.76 0.60
N ASP A 54 25.54 11.11 0.63
CA ASP A 54 26.10 12.01 1.63
C ASP A 54 25.54 13.41 1.51
N GLN A 55 24.63 13.73 2.41
CA GLN A 55 23.97 15.01 2.57
C GLN A 55 24.29 15.57 3.96
N ASP A 56 23.83 16.76 4.25
CA ASP A 56 23.94 17.40 5.56
C ASP A 56 22.94 16.76 6.57
N PHE A 57 23.06 15.45 6.75
CA PHE A 57 22.20 14.64 7.62
C PHE A 57 22.97 14.03 8.80
N TRP A 58 22.23 13.75 9.85
CA TRP A 58 22.71 12.86 10.90
C TRP A 58 22.78 11.44 10.35
N ARG A 59 23.91 10.79 10.53
CA ARG A 59 24.16 9.44 10.01
C ARG A 59 23.64 8.37 10.97
N LEU A 60 22.32 8.37 11.15
CA LEU A 60 21.60 7.34 11.85
C LEU A 60 21.33 6.18 10.90
N SER A 61 21.58 4.95 11.37
CA SER A 61 21.36 3.72 10.60
C SER A 61 20.37 2.80 11.29
N GLY A 62 19.85 1.84 10.56
CA GLY A 62 18.93 0.85 11.05
C GLY A 62 17.51 0.97 10.46
N VAL A 63 16.55 0.32 11.11
CA VAL A 63 15.14 0.31 10.70
C VAL A 63 14.41 1.39 11.46
N ALA A 64 14.19 2.53 10.83
CA ALA A 64 13.61 3.72 11.46
C ALA A 64 12.10 3.87 11.24
N ARG A 65 11.50 3.03 10.40
CA ARG A 65 10.08 3.07 10.08
C ARG A 65 9.43 1.71 10.28
N GLU A 66 8.12 1.68 10.17
CA GLU A 66 7.34 0.45 10.33
C GLU A 66 7.78 -0.65 9.37
N SER A 67 7.79 -1.88 9.88
CA SER A 67 8.02 -3.10 9.12
C SER A 67 6.83 -4.02 9.35
N TYR A 68 6.26 -4.55 8.29
CA TYR A 68 5.09 -5.41 8.39
C TYR A 68 5.14 -6.53 7.35
N LEU A 69 4.41 -7.59 7.65
CA LEU A 69 4.16 -8.68 6.73
C LEU A 69 2.73 -8.55 6.21
N TYR A 70 2.55 -8.75 4.91
CA TYR A 70 1.23 -8.86 4.33
C TYR A 70 1.14 -10.08 3.42
N SER A 71 -0.06 -10.58 3.21
CA SER A 71 -0.31 -11.66 2.26
C SER A 71 -1.45 -11.29 1.32
N ARG A 72 -1.34 -11.76 0.09
CA ARG A 72 -2.35 -11.59 -0.96
C ARG A 72 -2.86 -12.96 -1.41
N ASP A 73 -4.08 -13.03 -1.92
CA ASP A 73 -4.56 -14.23 -2.59
C ASP A 73 -3.73 -14.46 -3.86
N LYS A 74 -3.29 -15.71 -4.09
CA LYS A 74 -2.40 -16.05 -5.19
C LYS A 74 -2.99 -15.74 -6.57
N ASN A 75 -4.30 -15.83 -6.71
CA ASN A 75 -4.99 -15.78 -8.00
C ASN A 75 -5.77 -14.48 -8.22
N VAL A 76 -6.24 -13.84 -7.15
CA VAL A 76 -7.07 -12.63 -7.22
C VAL A 76 -6.61 -11.61 -6.19
N HIS A 77 -5.93 -10.56 -6.63
CA HIS A 77 -5.46 -9.49 -5.75
C HIS A 77 -5.19 -8.20 -6.54
N VAL A 78 -5.01 -7.13 -5.81
CA VAL A 78 -4.46 -5.87 -6.34
C VAL A 78 -2.94 -5.99 -6.32
N GLU A 79 -2.30 -5.78 -7.46
CA GLU A 79 -0.84 -5.77 -7.59
C GLU A 79 -0.26 -4.40 -7.26
N ASP A 80 -0.92 -3.35 -7.77
CA ASP A 80 -0.51 -1.97 -7.55
C ASP A 80 -1.73 -1.05 -7.47
N ILE A 81 -1.61 0.02 -6.68
CA ILE A 81 -2.63 1.05 -6.54
C ILE A 81 -1.97 2.42 -6.43
N ARG A 82 -2.38 3.31 -7.31
CA ARG A 82 -1.92 4.69 -7.32
C ARG A 82 -3.10 5.62 -7.13
N ILE A 83 -3.02 6.48 -6.12
CA ILE A 83 -4.00 7.53 -5.87
C ILE A 83 -3.40 8.86 -6.31
N THR A 84 -4.14 9.57 -7.15
CA THR A 84 -3.78 10.93 -7.61
C THR A 84 -4.88 11.87 -7.15
N PRO A 85 -4.75 12.51 -6.00
CA PRO A 85 -5.69 13.52 -5.54
C PRO A 85 -5.36 14.88 -6.16
N ASP A 86 -6.40 15.65 -6.44
CA ASP A 86 -6.29 17.02 -6.93
C ASP A 86 -7.42 17.89 -6.34
N LEU A 87 -7.32 19.20 -6.53
CA LEU A 87 -8.31 20.17 -6.14
C LEU A 87 -8.83 20.89 -7.37
N ILE A 88 -10.16 20.96 -7.49
CA ILE A 88 -10.87 21.61 -8.60
C ILE A 88 -11.76 22.76 -8.07
N ASN A 89 -12.41 23.51 -8.97
CA ASN A 89 -13.32 24.59 -8.64
C ASN A 89 -12.74 25.64 -7.67
N ASN A 90 -11.62 26.27 -8.06
CA ASN A 90 -10.86 27.21 -7.22
C ASN A 90 -10.45 26.58 -5.88
N TYR A 91 -9.96 25.34 -5.91
CA TYR A 91 -9.52 24.61 -4.73
C TYR A 91 -10.60 24.35 -3.66
N GLN A 92 -11.87 24.38 -4.03
CA GLN A 92 -12.97 24.12 -3.10
C GLN A 92 -13.34 22.64 -3.06
N ASP A 93 -13.33 21.98 -4.22
CA ASP A 93 -13.72 20.60 -4.37
C ASP A 93 -12.51 19.70 -4.58
N GLY A 94 -12.63 18.46 -4.14
CA GLY A 94 -11.61 17.43 -4.35
C GLY A 94 -11.95 16.53 -5.52
N ASP A 95 -10.93 16.18 -6.28
CA ASP A 95 -10.96 15.20 -7.37
C ASP A 95 -9.88 14.16 -7.13
N ALA A 96 -10.22 12.87 -7.14
CA ALA A 96 -9.25 11.81 -6.91
C ALA A 96 -9.43 10.68 -7.92
N VAL A 97 -8.35 10.36 -8.62
CA VAL A 97 -8.27 9.19 -9.51
C VAL A 97 -7.49 8.09 -8.82
N VAL A 98 -8.08 6.91 -8.73
CA VAL A 98 -7.45 5.70 -8.21
C VAL A 98 -7.19 4.76 -9.36
N ALA A 99 -5.95 4.69 -9.81
CA ALA A 99 -5.51 3.74 -10.84
C ALA A 99 -5.01 2.45 -10.18
N MET A 100 -5.36 1.31 -10.74
CA MET A 100 -5.01 0.00 -10.19
C MET A 100 -4.53 -0.96 -11.24
N THR A 101 -3.57 -1.79 -10.85
CA THR A 101 -3.20 -3.03 -11.53
C THR A 101 -3.65 -4.21 -10.69
N VAL A 102 -4.34 -5.16 -11.32
CA VAL A 102 -4.94 -6.30 -10.64
C VAL A 102 -4.56 -7.61 -11.32
N LYS A 103 -4.49 -8.68 -10.53
CA LYS A 103 -4.41 -10.05 -11.00
C LYS A 103 -5.75 -10.75 -10.84
N GLY A 104 -6.07 -11.60 -11.80
CA GLY A 104 -7.36 -12.29 -11.84
C GLY A 104 -8.50 -11.38 -12.29
N ASN A 105 -9.69 -11.56 -11.73
CA ASN A 105 -10.86 -10.77 -12.05
C ASN A 105 -11.56 -10.32 -10.75
N PRO A 106 -10.94 -9.42 -9.98
CA PRO A 106 -11.54 -8.94 -8.74
C PRO A 106 -12.75 -8.04 -8.99
N ILE A 107 -13.63 -8.04 -8.00
CA ILE A 107 -14.61 -6.97 -7.78
C ILE A 107 -14.08 -6.16 -6.61
N ILE A 108 -14.03 -4.86 -6.75
CA ILE A 108 -13.48 -3.97 -5.73
C ILE A 108 -14.52 -2.95 -5.31
N ASP A 109 -14.91 -3.02 -4.03
CA ASP A 109 -15.71 -2.00 -3.37
C ASP A 109 -14.79 -0.93 -2.80
N PHE A 110 -15.06 0.31 -3.16
CA PHE A 110 -14.38 1.47 -2.62
C PHE A 110 -15.26 2.23 -1.64
N GLU A 111 -14.69 2.65 -0.54
CA GLU A 111 -15.29 3.62 0.37
C GLU A 111 -14.26 4.72 0.65
N LEU A 112 -14.67 5.97 0.46
CA LEU A 112 -13.90 7.12 0.88
C LEU A 112 -14.45 7.63 2.20
N LEU A 113 -13.61 7.66 3.22
CA LEU A 113 -13.94 8.04 4.58
C LEU A 113 -13.30 9.38 4.92
N ASN A 114 -13.95 10.15 5.79
CA ASN A 114 -13.34 11.33 6.40
C ASN A 114 -12.39 10.95 7.56
N ALA A 115 -11.76 11.94 8.18
CA ALA A 115 -10.84 11.70 9.31
C ALA A 115 -11.52 11.06 10.53
N GLU A 116 -12.83 11.25 10.67
CA GLU A 116 -13.65 10.67 11.72
C GLU A 116 -14.13 9.23 11.38
N GLY A 117 -13.70 8.67 10.23
CA GLY A 117 -14.09 7.34 9.77
C GLY A 117 -15.51 7.26 9.19
N ILE A 118 -16.17 8.40 8.96
CA ILE A 118 -17.50 8.45 8.35
C ILE A 118 -17.38 8.31 6.85
N ARG A 119 -18.15 7.40 6.27
CA ARG A 119 -18.18 7.17 4.83
C ARG A 119 -18.84 8.33 4.10
N LEU A 120 -18.11 8.93 3.16
CA LEU A 120 -18.57 10.01 2.29
C LEU A 120 -19.08 9.52 0.94
N VAL A 121 -18.32 8.59 0.34
CA VAL A 121 -18.64 8.03 -0.99
C VAL A 121 -18.43 6.53 -0.96
N LYS A 122 -19.27 5.81 -1.73
CA LYS A 122 -19.08 4.40 -2.05
C LYS A 122 -19.13 4.23 -3.58
N SER A 123 -18.22 3.42 -4.10
CA SER A 123 -18.18 3.03 -5.51
C SER A 123 -17.78 1.57 -5.63
N GLU A 124 -18.09 0.96 -6.76
CA GLU A 124 -17.68 -0.41 -7.10
C GLU A 124 -17.02 -0.40 -8.47
N SER A 125 -15.95 -1.17 -8.62
CA SER A 125 -15.29 -1.40 -9.91
C SER A 125 -15.23 -2.89 -10.21
N ASN A 126 -15.63 -3.26 -11.42
CA ASN A 126 -15.52 -4.59 -11.97
C ASN A 126 -14.54 -4.56 -13.16
N PHE A 127 -13.49 -5.35 -13.08
CA PHE A 127 -12.42 -5.32 -14.07
C PHE A 127 -12.72 -6.08 -15.35
N ASN A 128 -13.74 -6.97 -15.38
CA ASN A 128 -14.17 -7.70 -16.57
C ASN A 128 -13.01 -8.27 -17.40
N LYS A 129 -12.13 -9.03 -16.75
CA LYS A 129 -10.89 -9.61 -17.31
C LYS A 129 -9.82 -8.59 -17.74
N ARG A 130 -9.95 -7.33 -17.35
CA ARG A 130 -8.91 -6.33 -17.55
C ARG A 130 -7.94 -6.38 -16.37
N THR A 131 -6.66 -6.15 -16.64
CA THR A 131 -5.61 -6.08 -15.61
C THR A 131 -5.43 -4.69 -15.04
N HIS A 132 -6.00 -3.67 -15.68
CA HIS A 132 -5.92 -2.27 -15.26
C HIS A 132 -7.31 -1.66 -15.21
N GLY A 133 -7.53 -0.77 -14.26
CA GLY A 133 -8.78 -0.03 -14.11
C GLY A 133 -8.61 1.20 -13.24
N ASN A 134 -9.58 2.10 -13.33
CA ASN A 134 -9.60 3.33 -12.55
C ASN A 134 -10.93 3.45 -11.82
N ALA A 135 -10.88 4.02 -10.61
CA ALA A 135 -12.04 4.59 -9.93
C ALA A 135 -11.83 6.11 -9.81
N HIS A 136 -12.92 6.86 -9.84
CA HIS A 136 -12.90 8.31 -9.79
C HIS A 136 -13.85 8.81 -8.71
N PHE A 137 -13.39 9.77 -7.91
CA PHE A 137 -14.12 10.32 -6.78
C PHE A 137 -14.09 11.84 -6.85
N VAL A 138 -15.26 12.45 -6.76
CA VAL A 138 -15.42 13.89 -6.63
C VAL A 138 -16.11 14.20 -5.32
N LEU A 139 -15.53 15.05 -4.52
CA LEU A 139 -16.09 15.54 -3.25
C LEU A 139 -16.24 17.05 -3.30
N ARG A 140 -17.39 17.55 -2.85
CA ARG A 140 -17.62 18.98 -2.71
C ARG A 140 -17.15 19.49 -1.35
N ASN A 141 -16.63 20.72 -1.34
CA ASN A 141 -16.20 21.43 -0.11
C ASN A 141 -15.26 20.60 0.77
N VAL A 142 -14.17 20.09 0.19
CA VAL A 142 -13.23 19.26 0.92
C VAL A 142 -12.44 20.05 1.96
N LYS A 143 -12.18 19.42 3.09
CA LYS A 143 -11.16 19.87 4.04
C LYS A 143 -9.80 19.61 3.43
N LYS A 144 -9.00 20.67 3.34
CA LYS A 144 -7.65 20.61 2.74
C LYS A 144 -6.62 20.24 3.78
N TRP A 145 -5.61 19.54 3.36
CA TRP A 145 -4.41 19.36 4.15
C TRP A 145 -3.58 20.65 4.15
N THR A 146 -3.19 21.10 5.33
CA THR A 146 -2.15 22.12 5.52
C THR A 146 -1.22 21.66 6.64
N ALA A 147 -0.04 22.27 6.78
CA ALA A 147 0.88 21.95 7.86
C ALA A 147 0.26 22.18 9.25
N GLU A 148 -0.60 23.19 9.37
CA GLU A 148 -1.31 23.53 10.62
C GLU A 148 -2.53 22.66 10.87
N THR A 149 -3.16 22.17 9.81
CA THR A 149 -4.35 21.33 9.87
C THR A 149 -4.20 20.14 8.90
N PRO A 150 -3.44 19.10 9.28
CA PRO A 150 -3.12 17.98 8.41
C PRO A 150 -4.30 17.01 8.29
N TYR A 151 -5.37 17.45 7.63
CA TYR A 151 -6.59 16.65 7.46
C TYR A 151 -6.40 15.61 6.38
N LEU A 152 -6.67 14.34 6.70
CA LEU A 152 -6.53 13.22 5.79
C LEU A 152 -7.87 12.51 5.57
N TYR A 153 -8.07 12.03 4.35
CA TYR A 153 -9.14 11.10 3.98
C TYR A 153 -8.58 9.70 3.90
N THR A 154 -9.41 8.69 4.17
CA THR A 154 -9.03 7.28 4.05
C THR A 154 -9.77 6.64 2.89
N LEU A 155 -9.05 6.10 1.92
CA LEU A 155 -9.62 5.24 0.89
C LEU A 155 -9.55 3.78 1.36
N LEU A 156 -10.70 3.13 1.46
CA LEU A 156 -10.82 1.71 1.78
C LEU A 156 -11.24 0.94 0.54
N ALA A 157 -10.41 0.01 0.08
CA ALA A 157 -10.70 -0.88 -1.02
C ALA A 157 -10.88 -2.31 -0.50
N ARG A 158 -12.06 -2.92 -0.74
CA ARG A 158 -12.34 -4.32 -0.40
C ARG A 158 -12.35 -5.16 -1.66
N VAL A 159 -11.52 -6.17 -1.69
CA VAL A 159 -11.32 -7.02 -2.87
C VAL A 159 -12.04 -8.35 -2.70
N TYR A 160 -12.83 -8.73 -3.69
CA TYR A 160 -13.64 -9.95 -3.69
C TYR A 160 -13.37 -10.78 -4.95
N LYS A 161 -13.46 -12.10 -4.82
CA LYS A 161 -13.37 -13.04 -5.97
C LYS A 161 -14.68 -13.18 -6.73
N GLU A 162 -15.80 -12.97 -6.05
CA GLU A 162 -17.15 -13.21 -6.56
C GLU A 162 -18.07 -12.04 -6.23
N ILE A 163 -19.12 -11.86 -7.03
CA ILE A 163 -20.14 -10.83 -6.76
C ILE A 163 -20.84 -11.13 -5.43
N PRO A 164 -20.89 -10.14 -4.52
CA PRO A 164 -21.64 -10.29 -3.28
C PRO A 164 -23.14 -10.50 -3.57
N THR A 165 -23.66 -11.65 -3.25
CA THR A 165 -25.10 -11.91 -3.34
C THR A 165 -25.75 -11.88 -1.96
N LYS A 166 -27.05 -11.55 -1.86
CA LYS A 166 -27.77 -11.51 -0.57
C LYS A 166 -27.76 -12.86 0.17
N SER A 167 -27.58 -13.97 -0.55
CA SER A 167 -27.62 -15.33 -0.01
C SER A 167 -26.24 -15.92 0.26
N LYS A 168 -25.18 -15.34 -0.28
CA LYS A 168 -23.81 -15.86 -0.14
C LYS A 168 -22.89 -14.74 0.32
N ARG A 169 -22.22 -14.91 1.46
CA ARG A 169 -21.17 -13.96 1.85
C ARG A 169 -20.04 -14.02 0.83
N PRO A 170 -19.61 -12.89 0.24
CA PRO A 170 -18.51 -12.90 -0.71
C PRO A 170 -17.21 -13.33 -0.05
N THR A 171 -16.38 -14.02 -0.80
CA THR A 171 -15.03 -14.34 -0.34
C THR A 171 -14.18 -13.09 -0.44
N LYS A 172 -14.01 -12.42 0.68
CA LYS A 172 -13.12 -11.26 0.82
C LYS A 172 -11.68 -11.73 0.80
N VAL A 173 -10.88 -11.18 -0.07
CA VAL A 173 -9.46 -11.56 -0.24
C VAL A 173 -8.49 -10.55 0.35
N SER A 174 -8.86 -9.29 0.45
CA SER A 174 -8.03 -8.27 1.12
C SER A 174 -8.81 -7.00 1.45
N ASN A 175 -8.29 -6.24 2.40
CA ASN A 175 -8.58 -4.81 2.59
C ASN A 175 -7.29 -4.05 2.35
N LEU A 176 -7.40 -2.95 1.63
CA LEU A 176 -6.35 -1.95 1.51
C LEU A 176 -6.86 -0.68 2.18
N GLN A 177 -6.12 -0.19 3.14
CA GLN A 177 -6.36 1.09 3.79
C GLN A 177 -5.13 1.96 3.55
N MET A 178 -5.34 3.15 3.03
CA MET A 178 -4.30 4.11 2.73
C MET A 178 -4.66 5.47 3.27
#